data_1e8312b492d2d4074fea00e4c8a5314f
#
_entry.id   1e8312b492d2d4074fea00e4c8a5314f
#
_cell.length_a   1.000
_cell.length_b   1.000
_cell.length_c   1.000
_cell.angle_alpha   90.00
_cell.angle_beta   90.00
_cell.angle_gamma   90.00
#
_symmetry.space_group_name_H-M   'P 1'
#
loop_
_entity.id
_entity.type
_entity.pdbx_description
1 polymer ?
#
loop_
_entity_poly.entity_id
_entity_poly.type
_entity_poly.pdbx_seq_one_letter_code
_entity_poly.pdbx_strand_id
1 'polypeptide(L)'
;MRRSLALLSVLVVAAGCARSAADPAGGSPGLVGIGGDRQLYLQCQGTGPPTVFIIPGKGSYAQAWNYVVPPDDPIRSSPYDIIAEAQLEPSSEAVQPTVARTTQVCAYDRPNTRPDGSDRSTPVPQPHTVQQDVDDVVALIKAAHLRGPFVFAAHSYGGLILDLLARTHPDLVAGMVMVDGVSEFLPSLGTPEQNAAWERDSMTLPEPGAEGVLILEAIAAIKEAPPLPHVPAIVLSADTFAPPEALTPQNYTLGQIHEANDLLAAALGATNVIATGSGHNVMLYQPKFVADTIIGVVDQVRRAG
;
A
#
# COMPACT_ATOMS: atom_id res chain seq x y z
N MET A 1 64.17 -57.63 14.73
CA MET A 1 62.72 -57.57 14.53
C MET A 1 62.13 -56.56 15.47
N ARG A 2 61.88 -55.33 14.99
CA ARG A 2 61.21 -54.29 15.78
C ARG A 2 59.88 -53.97 15.09
N ARG A 3 58.78 -54.21 15.81
CA ARG A 3 57.40 -53.88 15.37
C ARG A 3 57.08 -52.44 15.78
N SER A 4 56.86 -51.61 14.83
CA SER A 4 56.35 -50.23 15.06
C SER A 4 54.84 -50.31 15.14
N LEU A 5 54.27 -49.84 16.26
CA LEU A 5 52.85 -49.55 16.41
C LEU A 5 52.56 -48.13 15.83
N ALA A 6 51.69 -48.07 14.86
CA ALA A 6 51.13 -46.80 14.38
C ALA A 6 49.89 -46.48 15.22
N LEU A 7 49.93 -45.35 15.94
CA LEU A 7 48.73 -44.76 16.55
C LEU A 7 47.92 -44.01 15.52
N LEU A 8 46.69 -44.46 15.32
CA LEU A 8 45.71 -43.76 14.51
C LEU A 8 44.97 -42.72 15.39
N SER A 9 45.26 -41.42 15.22
CA SER A 9 44.54 -40.36 15.88
C SER A 9 43.25 -40.08 15.09
N VAL A 10 42.09 -40.37 15.69
CA VAL A 10 40.77 -40.00 15.16
C VAL A 10 40.48 -38.56 15.53
N LEU A 11 40.49 -37.63 14.54
CA LEU A 11 39.98 -36.28 14.70
C LEU A 11 38.45 -36.32 14.65
N VAL A 12 37.79 -36.06 15.75
CA VAL A 12 36.34 -35.80 15.80
C VAL A 12 36.13 -34.35 15.43
N VAL A 13 35.66 -34.10 14.20
CA VAL A 13 35.20 -32.78 13.79
C VAL A 13 33.78 -32.61 14.32
N ALA A 14 33.62 -31.85 15.38
CA ALA A 14 32.32 -31.39 15.87
C ALA A 14 31.77 -30.36 14.88
N ALA A 15 30.83 -30.76 14.01
CA ALA A 15 30.06 -29.86 13.21
C ALA A 15 29.13 -29.06 14.13
N GLY A 16 29.59 -27.89 14.53
CA GLY A 16 28.73 -26.89 15.18
C GLY A 16 27.73 -26.38 14.21
N CYS A 17 26.44 -26.74 14.36
CA CYS A 17 25.35 -26.05 13.73
C CYS A 17 25.32 -24.61 14.27
N ALA A 18 25.98 -23.70 13.55
CA ALA A 18 25.76 -22.28 13.72
C ALA A 18 24.31 -21.99 13.32
N ARG A 19 23.42 -21.82 14.32
CA ARG A 19 22.15 -21.17 14.09
C ARG A 19 22.47 -19.77 13.60
N SER A 20 22.24 -19.48 12.33
CA SER A 20 22.15 -18.12 11.83
C SER A 20 21.10 -17.42 12.67
N ALA A 21 21.54 -16.50 13.51
CA ALA A 21 20.65 -15.51 14.09
C ALA A 21 19.97 -14.81 12.93
N ALA A 22 18.64 -14.85 12.87
CA ALA A 22 17.87 -14.08 11.92
C ALA A 22 18.24 -12.61 12.12
N ASP A 23 18.73 -11.98 11.07
CA ASP A 23 18.96 -10.53 11.05
C ASP A 23 17.65 -9.82 11.40
N PRO A 24 17.59 -9.02 12.46
CA PRO A 24 16.43 -8.23 12.74
C PRO A 24 16.49 -6.97 11.87
N ALA A 25 15.45 -6.74 11.08
CA ALA A 25 15.05 -5.46 10.55
C ALA A 25 15.95 -4.85 9.45
N GLY A 26 15.47 -4.94 8.23
CA GLY A 26 16.04 -4.36 7.03
C GLY A 26 16.33 -5.42 5.97
N GLY A 27 15.39 -6.37 5.77
CA GLY A 27 15.51 -7.36 4.70
C GLY A 27 15.74 -6.68 3.37
N SER A 28 16.76 -7.14 2.62
CA SER A 28 16.95 -6.71 1.24
C SER A 28 15.63 -6.82 0.47
N PRO A 29 15.32 -5.86 -0.43
CA PRO A 29 14.15 -5.96 -1.28
C PRO A 29 14.12 -7.31 -1.99
N GLY A 30 12.98 -7.99 -2.01
CA GLY A 30 12.93 -9.30 -2.64
C GLY A 30 11.57 -9.96 -2.65
N LEU A 31 11.54 -11.13 -3.24
CA LEU A 31 10.36 -11.98 -3.31
C LEU A 31 10.17 -12.78 -2.03
N VAL A 32 8.96 -12.74 -1.49
CA VAL A 32 8.53 -13.49 -0.30
C VAL A 32 7.50 -14.52 -0.72
N GLY A 33 7.76 -15.79 -0.44
CA GLY A 33 6.81 -16.88 -0.71
C GLY A 33 5.62 -16.82 0.25
N ILE A 34 4.40 -16.69 -0.29
CA ILE A 34 3.16 -16.56 0.49
C ILE A 34 2.36 -17.87 0.54
N GLY A 35 2.89 -18.93 -0.01
CA GLY A 35 2.27 -20.26 -0.08
C GLY A 35 1.99 -20.71 -1.50
N GLY A 36 1.93 -22.03 -1.71
CA GLY A 36 1.93 -22.60 -3.06
C GLY A 36 3.15 -22.14 -3.84
N ASP A 37 2.96 -21.84 -5.13
CA ASP A 37 4.02 -21.31 -6.00
C ASP A 37 3.97 -19.77 -6.08
N ARG A 38 3.26 -19.11 -5.17
CA ARG A 38 3.05 -17.65 -5.19
C ARG A 38 4.11 -16.92 -4.37
N GLN A 39 4.63 -15.84 -4.93
CA GLN A 39 5.56 -14.93 -4.29
C GLN A 39 5.10 -13.49 -4.51
N LEU A 40 5.24 -12.66 -3.48
CA LEU A 40 5.01 -11.21 -3.58
C LEU A 40 6.33 -10.48 -3.33
N TYR A 41 6.54 -9.42 -4.10
CA TYR A 41 7.68 -8.52 -3.88
C TYR A 41 7.41 -7.62 -2.68
N LEU A 42 8.38 -7.58 -1.77
CA LEU A 42 8.35 -6.74 -0.57
C LEU A 42 9.62 -5.90 -0.50
N GLN A 43 9.47 -4.63 -0.18
CA GLN A 43 10.58 -3.71 0.06
C GLN A 43 10.38 -3.01 1.41
N CYS A 44 11.32 -3.19 2.33
CA CYS A 44 11.32 -2.51 3.62
C CYS A 44 12.54 -1.60 3.75
N GLN A 45 12.35 -0.47 4.43
CA GLN A 45 13.40 0.51 4.75
C GLN A 45 13.23 0.96 6.21
N GLY A 46 14.31 1.48 6.81
CA GLY A 46 14.28 1.94 8.20
C GLY A 46 14.16 0.82 9.22
N THR A 47 14.04 1.17 10.49
CA THR A 47 13.98 0.24 11.61
C THR A 47 13.14 0.81 12.75
N GLY A 48 12.63 -0.07 13.61
CA GLY A 48 11.89 0.29 14.83
C GLY A 48 10.37 0.27 14.66
N PRO A 49 9.63 0.07 15.78
CA PRO A 49 8.18 0.01 15.80
C PRO A 49 7.52 1.39 15.96
N PRO A 50 6.22 1.47 15.63
CA PRO A 50 5.46 0.48 14.87
C PRO A 50 5.92 0.43 13.41
N THR A 51 5.83 -0.73 12.77
CA THR A 51 6.10 -0.81 11.33
C THR A 51 4.96 -0.14 10.57
N VAL A 52 5.32 0.72 9.60
CA VAL A 52 4.38 1.24 8.61
C VAL A 52 4.29 0.24 7.46
N PHE A 53 3.08 -0.11 7.05
CA PHE A 53 2.84 -0.99 5.90
C PHE A 53 2.04 -0.22 4.84
N ILE A 54 2.63 -0.07 3.65
CA ILE A 54 2.04 0.69 2.54
C ILE A 54 1.30 -0.26 1.60
N ILE A 55 0.03 0.07 1.31
CA ILE A 55 -0.82 -0.62 0.33
C ILE A 55 -1.01 0.31 -0.88
N PRO A 56 -0.35 0.05 -2.01
CA PRO A 56 -0.46 0.87 -3.22
C PRO A 56 -1.86 0.84 -3.86
N GLY A 57 -2.16 1.79 -4.74
CA GLY A 57 -3.37 1.85 -5.55
C GLY A 57 -3.39 0.85 -6.70
N LYS A 58 -4.51 0.76 -7.46
CA LYS A 58 -4.62 -0.06 -8.67
C LYS A 58 -3.50 0.29 -9.66
N GLY A 59 -2.83 -0.72 -10.21
CA GLY A 59 -1.73 -0.55 -11.16
C GLY A 59 -0.47 0.12 -10.57
N SER A 60 -0.44 0.36 -9.24
CA SER A 60 0.70 0.94 -8.55
C SER A 60 1.46 -0.11 -7.74
N TYR A 61 2.69 0.19 -7.36
CA TYR A 61 3.63 -0.76 -6.78
C TYR A 61 4.53 -0.09 -5.73
N ALA A 62 5.26 -0.88 -4.96
CA ALA A 62 6.10 -0.42 -3.85
C ALA A 62 7.06 0.71 -4.24
N GLN A 63 7.71 0.60 -5.40
CA GLN A 63 8.71 1.57 -5.83
C GLN A 63 8.13 2.98 -6.08
N ALA A 64 6.82 3.09 -6.42
CA ALA A 64 6.17 4.39 -6.63
C ALA A 64 6.29 5.31 -5.40
N TRP A 65 6.38 4.75 -4.20
CA TRP A 65 6.52 5.50 -2.96
C TRP A 65 7.94 6.03 -2.69
N ASN A 66 8.88 5.75 -3.60
CA ASN A 66 10.26 6.26 -3.60
C ASN A 66 10.49 7.34 -4.68
N TYR A 67 9.41 7.77 -5.38
CA TYR A 67 9.46 8.77 -6.44
C TYR A 67 8.70 10.03 -6.04
N VAL A 68 9.02 11.12 -6.72
CA VAL A 68 8.35 12.42 -6.58
C VAL A 68 8.14 13.04 -7.96
N VAL A 69 7.18 13.94 -8.04
CA VAL A 69 7.12 14.95 -9.12
C VAL A 69 8.17 16.01 -8.78
N PRO A 70 9.16 16.27 -9.64
CA PRO A 70 10.19 17.29 -9.42
C PRO A 70 9.60 18.67 -9.10
N PRO A 71 10.28 19.52 -8.31
CA PRO A 71 9.75 20.84 -7.96
C PRO A 71 9.54 21.78 -9.16
N ASP A 72 10.32 21.58 -10.22
CA ASP A 72 10.31 22.36 -11.47
C ASP A 72 9.53 21.69 -12.59
N ASP A 73 8.89 20.54 -12.34
CA ASP A 73 8.05 19.88 -13.33
C ASP A 73 6.83 20.77 -13.68
N PRO A 74 6.55 20.98 -14.98
CA PRO A 74 5.45 21.84 -15.44
C PRO A 74 4.08 21.46 -14.87
N ILE A 75 3.83 20.19 -14.55
CA ILE A 75 2.52 19.76 -14.04
C ILE A 75 2.16 20.42 -12.70
N ARG A 76 3.15 20.86 -11.91
CA ARG A 76 2.90 21.53 -10.63
C ARG A 76 2.19 22.87 -10.75
N SER A 77 2.20 23.49 -11.92
CA SER A 77 1.45 24.72 -12.22
C SER A 77 0.09 24.44 -12.87
N SER A 78 -0.22 23.20 -13.18
CA SER A 78 -1.51 22.81 -13.76
C SER A 78 -2.63 22.92 -12.71
N PRO A 79 -3.80 23.45 -13.07
CA PRO A 79 -4.99 23.37 -12.23
C PRO A 79 -5.64 21.97 -12.24
N TYR A 80 -5.09 21.03 -13.02
CA TYR A 80 -5.62 19.69 -13.21
C TYR A 80 -4.60 18.62 -12.83
N ASP A 81 -5.10 17.44 -12.49
CA ASP A 81 -4.28 16.24 -12.32
C ASP A 81 -3.90 15.66 -13.69
N ILE A 82 -2.66 15.86 -14.06
CA ILE A 82 -2.05 15.36 -15.29
C ILE A 82 -0.78 14.54 -14.99
N ILE A 83 -0.82 13.74 -13.92
CA ILE A 83 0.34 12.97 -13.45
C ILE A 83 0.98 12.08 -14.52
N ALA A 84 0.22 11.64 -15.52
CA ALA A 84 0.74 10.85 -16.64
C ALA A 84 1.77 11.60 -17.50
N GLU A 85 1.80 12.92 -17.43
CA GLU A 85 2.75 13.77 -18.14
C GLU A 85 4.01 14.06 -17.33
N ALA A 86 4.03 13.71 -16.03
CA ALA A 86 5.13 14.00 -15.14
C ALA A 86 6.39 13.20 -15.46
N GLN A 87 7.53 13.83 -15.26
CA GLN A 87 8.83 13.16 -15.29
C GLN A 87 9.23 12.77 -13.87
N LEU A 88 8.66 11.65 -13.38
CA LEU A 88 8.92 11.18 -12.01
C LEU A 88 10.39 10.82 -11.80
N GLU A 89 10.94 11.20 -10.65
CA GLU A 89 12.32 10.87 -10.27
C GLU A 89 12.40 10.23 -8.88
N PRO A 90 13.35 9.30 -8.66
CA PRO A 90 13.61 8.77 -7.33
C PRO A 90 14.17 9.87 -6.43
N SER A 91 13.70 9.92 -5.17
CA SER A 91 14.09 10.98 -4.24
C SER A 91 14.23 10.47 -2.81
N SER A 92 15.24 10.92 -2.11
CA SER A 92 15.37 10.72 -0.66
C SER A 92 14.29 11.44 0.16
N GLU A 93 13.58 12.38 -0.47
CA GLU A 93 12.46 13.13 0.11
C GLU A 93 11.09 12.54 -0.26
N ALA A 94 11.07 11.42 -0.99
CA ALA A 94 9.85 10.66 -1.23
C ALA A 94 9.29 10.06 0.07
N VAL A 95 8.06 9.58 0.04
CA VAL A 95 7.35 9.17 1.26
C VAL A 95 8.09 8.05 1.98
N GLN A 96 8.41 6.95 1.28
CA GLN A 96 9.02 5.78 1.94
C GLN A 96 10.39 6.10 2.54
N PRO A 97 11.35 6.74 1.84
CA PRO A 97 12.63 7.12 2.44
C PRO A 97 12.49 8.10 3.61
N THR A 98 11.52 9.02 3.56
CA THR A 98 11.29 9.99 4.64
C THR A 98 10.75 9.32 5.90
N VAL A 99 9.73 8.46 5.78
CA VAL A 99 9.18 7.68 6.90
C VAL A 99 10.23 6.73 7.47
N ALA A 100 11.09 6.16 6.62
CA ALA A 100 12.18 5.25 7.01
C ALA A 100 13.21 5.86 7.97
N ARG A 101 13.31 7.19 8.03
CA ARG A 101 14.16 7.89 9.01
C ARG A 101 13.62 7.81 10.43
N THR A 102 12.33 7.49 10.59
CA THR A 102 11.62 7.51 11.87
C THR A 102 11.26 6.12 12.38
N THR A 103 10.89 5.21 11.48
CA THR A 103 10.43 3.85 11.81
C THR A 103 10.69 2.90 10.64
N GLN A 104 10.43 1.59 10.84
CA GLN A 104 10.40 0.67 9.70
C GLN A 104 9.18 0.95 8.82
N VAL A 105 9.39 0.99 7.50
CA VAL A 105 8.32 1.12 6.52
C VAL A 105 8.50 0.09 5.42
N CYS A 106 7.44 -0.65 5.13
CA CYS A 106 7.40 -1.69 4.10
C CYS A 106 6.33 -1.35 3.06
N ALA A 107 6.62 -1.62 1.79
CA ALA A 107 5.68 -1.55 0.69
C ALA A 107 5.83 -2.80 -0.18
N TYR A 108 4.76 -3.22 -0.84
CA TYR A 108 4.75 -4.43 -1.65
C TYR A 108 4.15 -4.19 -3.04
N ASP A 109 4.41 -5.12 -3.96
CA ASP A 109 3.73 -5.15 -5.25
C ASP A 109 2.62 -6.19 -5.20
N ARG A 110 1.38 -5.77 -5.51
CA ARG A 110 0.34 -6.74 -5.84
C ARG A 110 0.63 -7.44 -7.15
N PRO A 111 0.02 -8.62 -7.39
CA PRO A 111 0.08 -9.25 -8.70
C PRO A 111 -0.47 -8.33 -9.80
N ASN A 112 0.08 -8.46 -11.01
CA ASN A 112 -0.43 -7.84 -12.23
C ASN A 112 -0.46 -6.29 -12.23
N THR A 113 0.34 -5.63 -11.38
CA THR A 113 0.37 -4.16 -11.27
C THR A 113 1.24 -3.48 -12.31
N ARG A 114 2.03 -4.24 -13.08
CA ARG A 114 2.94 -3.72 -14.10
C ARG A 114 2.57 -4.26 -15.47
N PRO A 115 1.76 -3.51 -16.24
CA PRO A 115 1.28 -3.97 -17.54
C PRO A 115 2.39 -4.14 -18.59
N ASP A 116 3.58 -3.59 -18.36
CA ASP A 116 4.76 -3.75 -19.22
C ASP A 116 5.44 -5.13 -19.11
N GLY A 117 4.88 -6.04 -18.31
CA GLY A 117 5.42 -7.37 -18.06
C GLY A 117 6.60 -7.40 -17.08
N SER A 118 6.91 -6.29 -16.42
CA SER A 118 7.94 -6.23 -15.37
C SER A 118 7.39 -6.55 -13.98
N ASP A 119 6.27 -7.26 -13.88
CA ASP A 119 5.72 -7.74 -12.61
C ASP A 119 6.77 -8.52 -11.83
N ARG A 120 6.97 -8.10 -10.59
CA ARG A 120 7.87 -8.79 -9.66
C ARG A 120 7.15 -9.85 -8.84
N SER A 121 5.87 -9.60 -8.53
CA SER A 121 5.00 -10.57 -7.86
C SER A 121 4.47 -11.61 -8.85
N THR A 122 4.19 -12.81 -8.37
CA THR A 122 3.62 -13.88 -9.20
C THR A 122 2.26 -13.46 -9.76
N PRO A 123 2.08 -13.39 -11.08
CA PRO A 123 0.79 -13.05 -11.68
C PRO A 123 -0.31 -14.04 -11.30
N VAL A 124 -1.54 -13.55 -11.20
CA VAL A 124 -2.74 -14.34 -10.92
C VAL A 124 -3.85 -14.03 -11.93
N PRO A 125 -4.85 -14.92 -12.09
CA PRO A 125 -6.01 -14.59 -12.89
C PRO A 125 -6.70 -13.31 -12.44
N GLN A 126 -7.15 -12.50 -13.39
CA GLN A 126 -7.83 -11.25 -13.14
C GLN A 126 -9.30 -11.31 -13.59
N PRO A 127 -10.22 -10.56 -12.94
CA PRO A 127 -9.99 -9.64 -11.82
C PRO A 127 -9.71 -10.37 -10.50
N HIS A 128 -8.96 -9.70 -9.60
CA HIS A 128 -8.71 -10.15 -8.24
C HIS A 128 -9.75 -9.55 -7.30
N THR A 129 -10.26 -10.31 -6.32
CA THR A 129 -11.21 -9.78 -5.33
C THR A 129 -10.48 -9.06 -4.19
N VAL A 130 -11.14 -8.11 -3.56
CA VAL A 130 -10.58 -7.41 -2.39
C VAL A 130 -10.25 -8.37 -1.24
N GLN A 131 -11.01 -9.47 -1.09
CA GLN A 131 -10.71 -10.49 -0.08
C GLN A 131 -9.40 -11.22 -0.38
N GLN A 132 -9.16 -11.55 -1.65
CA GLN A 132 -7.88 -12.16 -2.05
C GLN A 132 -6.70 -11.21 -1.81
N ASP A 133 -6.89 -9.90 -2.04
CA ASP A 133 -5.87 -8.90 -1.75
C ASP A 133 -5.59 -8.78 -0.24
N VAL A 134 -6.62 -8.84 0.60
CA VAL A 134 -6.48 -8.90 2.08
C VAL A 134 -5.74 -10.16 2.49
N ASP A 135 -6.13 -11.31 1.96
CA ASP A 135 -5.48 -12.60 2.26
C ASP A 135 -3.99 -12.57 1.87
N ASP A 136 -3.66 -11.94 0.75
CA ASP A 136 -2.29 -11.75 0.29
C ASP A 136 -1.46 -10.86 1.22
N VAL A 137 -2.02 -9.75 1.70
CA VAL A 137 -1.36 -8.88 2.70
C VAL A 137 -1.09 -9.65 3.99
N VAL A 138 -2.08 -10.38 4.49
CA VAL A 138 -1.95 -11.17 5.73
C VAL A 138 -0.90 -12.28 5.57
N ALA A 139 -0.94 -13.00 4.44
CA ALA A 139 0.04 -14.04 4.13
C ALA A 139 1.46 -13.47 3.99
N LEU A 140 1.60 -12.32 3.33
CA LEU A 140 2.88 -11.63 3.18
C LEU A 140 3.48 -11.19 4.52
N ILE A 141 2.69 -10.53 5.37
CA ILE A 141 3.09 -10.11 6.72
C ILE A 141 3.60 -11.31 7.52
N LYS A 142 2.85 -12.41 7.49
CA LYS A 142 3.21 -13.65 8.20
C LYS A 142 4.49 -14.28 7.64
N ALA A 143 4.59 -14.41 6.32
CA ALA A 143 5.72 -15.05 5.66
C ALA A 143 7.02 -14.24 5.78
N ALA A 144 6.91 -12.91 5.76
CA ALA A 144 8.04 -12.00 5.98
C ALA A 144 8.41 -11.82 7.46
N HIS A 145 7.69 -12.48 8.38
CA HIS A 145 7.89 -12.37 9.83
C HIS A 145 7.84 -10.93 10.36
N LEU A 146 7.06 -10.07 9.72
CA LEU A 146 6.87 -8.70 10.16
C LEU A 146 6.08 -8.68 11.47
N ARG A 147 6.47 -7.78 12.38
CA ARG A 147 5.85 -7.68 13.71
C ARG A 147 4.87 -6.52 13.75
N GLY A 148 3.61 -6.82 14.02
CA GLY A 148 2.55 -5.85 14.25
C GLY A 148 2.31 -5.54 15.72
N PRO A 149 1.27 -4.75 16.04
CA PRO A 149 0.36 -4.16 15.05
C PRO A 149 1.01 -3.04 14.24
N PHE A 150 0.43 -2.76 13.05
CA PHE A 150 1.00 -1.87 12.04
C PHE A 150 0.27 -0.52 11.98
N VAL A 151 0.98 0.52 11.54
CA VAL A 151 0.34 1.69 10.94
C VAL A 151 0.26 1.43 9.44
N PHE A 152 -0.97 1.36 8.91
CA PHE A 152 -1.17 1.18 7.48
C PHE A 152 -1.32 2.54 6.78
N ALA A 153 -0.70 2.66 5.60
CA ALA A 153 -0.92 3.78 4.68
C ALA A 153 -1.40 3.21 3.34
N ALA A 154 -2.58 3.62 2.87
CA ALA A 154 -3.20 3.05 1.70
C ALA A 154 -3.62 4.12 0.70
N HIS A 155 -3.32 3.92 -0.59
CA HIS A 155 -3.65 4.84 -1.67
C HIS A 155 -4.72 4.24 -2.58
N SER A 156 -5.68 5.08 -3.01
CA SER A 156 -6.66 4.71 -4.05
C SER A 156 -7.40 3.39 -3.72
N TYR A 157 -7.40 2.42 -4.62
CA TYR A 157 -7.95 1.07 -4.38
C TYR A 157 -7.37 0.39 -3.13
N GLY A 158 -6.10 0.65 -2.79
CA GLY A 158 -5.50 0.18 -1.55
C GLY A 158 -6.30 0.58 -0.31
N GLY A 159 -7.09 1.66 -0.37
CA GLY A 159 -8.01 2.09 0.67
C GLY A 159 -9.10 1.06 0.96
N LEU A 160 -9.70 0.43 -0.06
CA LEU A 160 -10.69 -0.65 0.14
C LEU A 160 -10.05 -1.91 0.71
N ILE A 161 -8.81 -2.22 0.29
CA ILE A 161 -8.06 -3.34 0.88
C ILE A 161 -7.83 -3.09 2.36
N LEU A 162 -7.38 -1.88 2.73
CA LEU A 162 -7.15 -1.51 4.13
C LEU A 162 -8.45 -1.49 4.94
N ASP A 163 -9.54 -0.98 4.37
CA ASP A 163 -10.85 -0.94 5.02
C ASP A 163 -11.32 -2.36 5.40
N LEU A 164 -11.33 -3.29 4.44
CA LEU A 164 -11.70 -4.67 4.71
C LEU A 164 -10.74 -5.38 5.66
N LEU A 165 -9.42 -5.15 5.51
CA LEU A 165 -8.40 -5.70 6.40
C LEU A 165 -8.61 -5.21 7.84
N ALA A 166 -8.87 -3.92 8.03
CA ALA A 166 -9.07 -3.36 9.37
C ALA A 166 -10.32 -3.93 10.07
N ARG A 167 -11.36 -4.23 9.32
CA ARG A 167 -12.59 -4.85 9.84
C ARG A 167 -12.41 -6.33 10.17
N THR A 168 -11.67 -7.05 9.32
CA THR A 168 -11.53 -8.52 9.45
C THR A 168 -10.32 -8.94 10.28
N HIS A 169 -9.30 -8.09 10.38
CA HIS A 169 -8.05 -8.34 11.11
C HIS A 169 -7.66 -7.13 11.98
N PRO A 170 -8.55 -6.67 12.89
CA PRO A 170 -8.31 -5.46 13.68
C PRO A 170 -7.09 -5.55 14.58
N ASP A 171 -6.66 -6.73 14.95
CA ASP A 171 -5.45 -7.00 15.74
C ASP A 171 -4.15 -6.65 15.00
N LEU A 172 -4.18 -6.57 13.68
CA LEU A 172 -3.04 -6.12 12.89
C LEU A 172 -2.94 -4.59 12.79
N VAL A 173 -3.98 -3.83 13.16
CA VAL A 173 -4.08 -2.40 12.85
C VAL A 173 -3.89 -1.55 14.10
N ALA A 174 -2.79 -0.80 14.17
CA ALA A 174 -2.54 0.19 15.21
C ALA A 174 -2.91 1.60 14.78
N GLY A 175 -2.95 1.90 13.47
CA GLY A 175 -3.30 3.19 12.93
C GLY A 175 -3.51 3.15 11.41
N MET A 176 -4.20 4.14 10.86
CA MET A 176 -4.59 4.18 9.44
C MET A 176 -4.36 5.56 8.83
N VAL A 177 -3.78 5.59 7.62
CA VAL A 177 -3.67 6.79 6.78
C VAL A 177 -4.24 6.46 5.40
N MET A 178 -5.39 7.04 5.07
CA MET A 178 -6.00 6.93 3.75
C MET A 178 -5.47 8.06 2.88
N VAL A 179 -4.69 7.72 1.85
CA VAL A 179 -4.07 8.69 0.94
C VAL A 179 -4.89 8.72 -0.34
N ASP A 180 -5.85 9.62 -0.41
CA ASP A 180 -6.88 9.71 -1.46
C ASP A 180 -7.47 8.32 -1.78
N GLY A 181 -7.77 7.59 -0.69
CA GLY A 181 -8.26 6.22 -0.74
C GLY A 181 -9.69 6.18 -1.27
N VAL A 182 -10.02 5.12 -2.00
CA VAL A 182 -11.41 4.87 -2.39
C VAL A 182 -12.24 4.62 -1.14
N SER A 183 -13.33 5.39 -1.02
CA SER A 183 -14.29 5.30 0.09
C SER A 183 -15.46 4.38 -0.25
N GLU A 184 -15.86 3.53 0.68
CA GLU A 184 -17.06 2.67 0.58
C GLU A 184 -18.36 3.48 0.42
N PHE A 185 -18.33 4.75 0.77
CA PHE A 185 -19.51 5.63 0.70
C PHE A 185 -19.75 6.21 -0.70
N LEU A 186 -18.74 6.21 -1.59
CA LEU A 186 -18.81 6.87 -2.89
C LEU A 186 -19.99 6.42 -3.75
N PRO A 187 -20.34 5.11 -3.87
CA PRO A 187 -21.49 4.69 -4.68
C PRO A 187 -22.84 5.22 -4.20
N SER A 188 -22.96 5.55 -2.91
CA SER A 188 -24.21 6.11 -2.35
C SER A 188 -24.45 7.56 -2.72
N LEU A 189 -23.40 8.25 -3.15
CA LEU A 189 -23.40 9.65 -3.62
C LEU A 189 -23.50 9.77 -5.14
N GLY A 190 -23.33 8.64 -5.85
CA GLY A 190 -23.37 8.57 -7.30
C GLY A 190 -24.73 8.18 -7.87
N THR A 191 -24.89 8.42 -9.17
CA THR A 191 -25.99 7.87 -9.92
C THR A 191 -25.74 6.40 -10.31
N PRO A 192 -26.78 5.62 -10.68
CA PRO A 192 -26.57 4.27 -11.20
C PRO A 192 -25.63 4.22 -12.41
N GLU A 193 -25.69 5.25 -13.27
CA GLU A 193 -24.84 5.36 -14.47
C GLU A 193 -23.37 5.63 -14.10
N GLN A 194 -23.12 6.47 -13.08
CA GLN A 194 -21.78 6.70 -12.54
C GLN A 194 -21.20 5.42 -11.92
N ASN A 195 -21.99 4.73 -11.11
CA ASN A 195 -21.56 3.47 -10.52
C ASN A 195 -21.22 2.41 -11.57
N ALA A 196 -22.06 2.26 -12.60
CA ALA A 196 -21.83 1.32 -13.68
C ALA A 196 -20.62 1.67 -14.55
N ALA A 197 -20.37 2.97 -14.78
CA ALA A 197 -19.19 3.42 -15.49
C ALA A 197 -17.92 3.14 -14.68
N TRP A 198 -17.93 3.45 -13.41
CA TRP A 198 -16.80 3.23 -12.50
C TRP A 198 -16.43 1.75 -12.38
N GLU A 199 -17.42 0.85 -12.27
CA GLU A 199 -17.19 -0.60 -12.29
C GLU A 199 -16.50 -1.04 -13.58
N ARG A 200 -17.03 -0.62 -14.76
CA ARG A 200 -16.40 -0.95 -16.04
C ARG A 200 -14.95 -0.46 -16.12
N ASP A 201 -14.70 0.80 -15.72
CA ASP A 201 -13.39 1.42 -15.80
C ASP A 201 -12.40 0.77 -14.82
N SER A 202 -12.91 0.34 -13.66
CA SER A 202 -12.10 -0.38 -12.66
C SER A 202 -11.72 -1.78 -13.13
N MET A 203 -12.57 -2.45 -13.90
CA MET A 203 -12.32 -3.77 -14.49
C MET A 203 -11.54 -3.69 -15.81
N THR A 204 -11.49 -2.53 -16.45
CA THR A 204 -10.79 -2.35 -17.72
C THR A 204 -9.29 -2.53 -17.51
N LEU A 205 -8.72 -3.46 -18.26
CA LEU A 205 -7.31 -3.77 -18.26
C LEU A 205 -6.66 -2.97 -19.41
N PRO A 206 -5.68 -2.11 -19.13
CA PRO A 206 -4.96 -1.39 -20.19
C PRO A 206 -4.21 -2.35 -21.11
N GLU A 207 -3.67 -3.45 -20.54
CA GLU A 207 -2.97 -4.50 -21.25
C GLU A 207 -3.52 -5.87 -20.82
N PRO A 208 -3.45 -6.90 -21.68
CA PRO A 208 -3.86 -8.24 -21.31
C PRO A 208 -3.15 -8.73 -20.05
N GLY A 209 -3.91 -9.14 -19.06
CA GLY A 209 -3.39 -9.65 -17.80
C GLY A 209 -3.02 -8.57 -16.77
N ALA A 210 -3.22 -7.28 -17.05
CA ALA A 210 -3.06 -6.23 -16.05
C ALA A 210 -4.12 -6.31 -14.95
N GLU A 211 -3.90 -5.61 -13.83
CA GLU A 211 -4.77 -5.62 -12.65
C GLU A 211 -6.17 -5.07 -12.95
N GLY A 212 -7.19 -5.89 -12.77
CA GLY A 212 -8.60 -5.52 -12.82
C GLY A 212 -9.23 -5.61 -11.43
N VAL A 213 -10.11 -4.68 -11.10
CA VAL A 213 -10.74 -4.57 -9.77
C VAL A 213 -12.25 -4.65 -9.88
N LEU A 214 -12.87 -5.51 -9.06
CA LEU A 214 -14.32 -5.61 -8.84
C LEU A 214 -14.73 -4.60 -7.76
N ILE A 215 -14.85 -3.32 -8.15
CA ILE A 215 -14.93 -2.22 -7.17
C ILE A 215 -16.23 -2.23 -6.37
N LEU A 216 -17.37 -2.54 -7.01
CA LEU A 216 -18.66 -2.60 -6.32
C LEU A 216 -18.80 -3.87 -5.47
N GLU A 217 -18.19 -4.98 -5.88
CA GLU A 217 -18.10 -6.20 -5.06
C GLU A 217 -17.26 -5.93 -3.81
N ALA A 218 -16.12 -5.24 -3.96
CA ALA A 218 -15.27 -4.86 -2.85
C ALA A 218 -16.04 -4.03 -1.81
N ILE A 219 -16.82 -3.04 -2.27
CA ILE A 219 -17.64 -2.19 -1.40
C ILE A 219 -18.77 -3.00 -0.74
N ALA A 220 -19.38 -3.94 -1.45
CA ALA A 220 -20.38 -4.83 -0.87
C ALA A 220 -19.80 -5.69 0.24
N ALA A 221 -18.62 -6.29 0.03
CA ALA A 221 -17.91 -7.06 1.04
C ALA A 221 -17.57 -6.23 2.30
N ILE A 222 -17.14 -4.99 2.12
CA ILE A 222 -16.86 -4.06 3.24
C ILE A 222 -18.12 -3.75 4.04
N LYS A 223 -19.26 -3.53 3.38
CA LYS A 223 -20.54 -3.23 4.04
C LYS A 223 -21.09 -4.41 4.87
N GLU A 224 -20.73 -5.62 4.51
CA GLU A 224 -21.10 -6.85 5.24
C GLU A 224 -20.09 -7.19 6.37
N ALA A 225 -18.93 -6.58 6.36
CA ALA A 225 -17.86 -6.83 7.33
C ALA A 225 -18.16 -6.17 8.70
N PRO A 226 -17.48 -6.59 9.78
CA PRO A 226 -17.58 -5.96 11.10
C PRO A 226 -17.29 -4.45 11.06
N PRO A 227 -17.66 -3.69 12.12
CA PRO A 227 -17.32 -2.27 12.20
C PRO A 227 -15.81 -2.01 12.16
N LEU A 228 -15.42 -0.82 11.68
CA LEU A 228 -14.04 -0.35 11.73
C LEU A 228 -13.51 -0.27 13.16
N PRO A 229 -12.23 -0.60 13.42
CA PRO A 229 -11.63 -0.43 14.73
C PRO A 229 -11.41 1.07 15.05
N HIS A 230 -11.49 1.41 16.33
CA HIS A 230 -11.14 2.76 16.79
C HIS A 230 -9.64 2.87 17.03
N VAL A 231 -8.91 3.32 16.03
CA VAL A 231 -7.46 3.55 16.08
C VAL A 231 -7.13 4.96 15.59
N PRO A 232 -5.96 5.51 15.90
CA PRO A 232 -5.51 6.76 15.28
C PRO A 232 -5.60 6.69 13.76
N ALA A 233 -6.36 7.60 13.14
CA ALA A 233 -6.58 7.60 11.71
C ALA A 233 -6.63 9.01 11.13
N ILE A 234 -6.32 9.13 9.83
CA ILE A 234 -6.48 10.36 9.06
C ILE A 234 -6.80 10.00 7.60
N VAL A 235 -7.62 10.82 6.97
CA VAL A 235 -7.93 10.74 5.54
C VAL A 235 -7.33 11.95 4.85
N LEU A 236 -6.65 11.75 3.74
CA LEU A 236 -6.13 12.78 2.85
C LEU A 236 -6.89 12.70 1.53
N SER A 237 -7.30 13.85 1.01
CA SER A 237 -7.96 13.95 -0.31
C SER A 237 -7.16 14.80 -1.26
N ALA A 238 -7.16 14.44 -2.53
CA ALA A 238 -6.63 15.28 -3.61
C ALA A 238 -7.42 16.60 -3.74
N ASP A 239 -6.78 17.62 -4.30
CA ASP A 239 -7.35 18.96 -4.49
C ASP A 239 -7.65 19.25 -5.98
N THR A 240 -6.94 18.55 -6.86
CA THR A 240 -7.12 18.71 -8.31
C THR A 240 -7.64 17.43 -8.94
N PHE A 241 -8.39 17.57 -10.04
CA PHE A 241 -9.01 16.48 -10.75
C PHE A 241 -8.60 16.50 -12.23
N ALA A 242 -8.95 15.46 -12.96
CA ALA A 242 -8.66 15.38 -14.38
C ALA A 242 -9.22 16.61 -15.15
N PRO A 243 -8.58 17.01 -16.25
CA PRO A 243 -9.07 18.14 -17.06
C PRO A 243 -10.45 17.85 -17.63
N PRO A 244 -11.30 18.89 -17.82
CA PRO A 244 -12.70 18.72 -18.22
C PRO A 244 -12.91 17.89 -19.48
N GLU A 245 -12.00 17.96 -20.44
CA GLU A 245 -12.05 17.19 -21.69
C GLU A 245 -11.82 15.69 -21.49
N ALA A 246 -11.22 15.28 -20.38
CA ALA A 246 -11.05 13.89 -20.02
C ALA A 246 -12.24 13.32 -19.23
N LEU A 247 -13.21 14.16 -18.86
CA LEU A 247 -14.36 13.79 -18.05
C LEU A 247 -15.62 13.64 -18.88
N THR A 248 -16.46 12.71 -18.45
CA THR A 248 -17.81 12.50 -18.96
C THR A 248 -18.83 12.70 -17.83
N PRO A 249 -20.12 12.90 -18.13
CA PRO A 249 -21.15 12.97 -17.08
C PRO A 249 -21.26 11.71 -16.21
N GLN A 250 -20.66 10.61 -16.63
CA GLN A 250 -20.62 9.36 -15.89
C GLN A 250 -19.46 9.27 -14.90
N ASN A 251 -18.50 10.21 -14.94
CA ASN A 251 -17.46 10.27 -13.92
C ASN A 251 -18.01 10.89 -12.63
N TYR A 252 -17.52 10.43 -11.49
CA TYR A 252 -17.75 11.12 -10.22
C TYR A 252 -17.12 12.51 -10.26
N THR A 253 -17.74 13.46 -9.61
CA THR A 253 -17.15 14.79 -9.40
C THR A 253 -16.19 14.78 -8.22
N LEU A 254 -15.23 15.71 -8.21
CA LEU A 254 -14.34 15.91 -7.08
C LEU A 254 -15.13 16.17 -5.77
N GLY A 255 -16.24 16.90 -5.85
CA GLY A 255 -17.11 17.15 -4.70
C GLY A 255 -17.72 15.86 -4.11
N GLN A 256 -18.17 14.91 -4.95
CA GLN A 256 -18.66 13.60 -4.49
C GLN A 256 -17.53 12.78 -3.84
N ILE A 257 -16.32 12.85 -4.39
CA ILE A 257 -15.15 12.16 -3.83
C ILE A 257 -14.80 12.74 -2.45
N HIS A 258 -14.77 14.07 -2.30
CA HIS A 258 -14.53 14.73 -1.01
C HIS A 258 -15.60 14.37 0.01
N GLU A 259 -16.89 14.42 -0.36
CA GLU A 259 -17.99 14.04 0.52
C GLU A 259 -17.88 12.56 0.98
N ALA A 260 -17.52 11.66 0.07
CA ALA A 260 -17.30 10.26 0.40
C ALA A 260 -16.12 10.09 1.38
N ASN A 261 -15.06 10.85 1.20
CA ASN A 261 -13.90 10.84 2.10
C ASN A 261 -14.21 11.50 3.46
N ASP A 262 -15.08 12.51 3.50
CA ASP A 262 -15.59 13.08 4.76
C ASP A 262 -16.42 12.05 5.55
N LEU A 263 -17.26 11.27 4.86
CA LEU A 263 -18.02 10.17 5.47
C LEU A 263 -17.09 9.06 5.99
N LEU A 264 -16.07 8.70 5.24
CA LEU A 264 -15.06 7.73 5.68
C LEU A 264 -14.29 8.24 6.90
N ALA A 265 -13.87 9.50 6.89
CA ALA A 265 -13.21 10.13 8.03
C ALA A 265 -14.10 10.11 9.27
N ALA A 266 -15.38 10.43 9.12
CA ALA A 266 -16.37 10.35 10.21
C ALA A 266 -16.51 8.91 10.75
N ALA A 267 -16.58 7.92 9.89
CA ALA A 267 -16.65 6.50 10.28
C ALA A 267 -15.40 6.03 11.04
N LEU A 268 -14.24 6.57 10.70
CA LEU A 268 -12.97 6.32 11.39
C LEU A 268 -12.78 7.14 12.67
N GLY A 269 -13.69 8.10 12.97
CA GLY A 269 -13.47 9.09 14.03
C GLY A 269 -12.26 10.01 13.75
N ALA A 270 -11.96 10.24 12.48
CA ALA A 270 -10.80 10.96 11.97
C ALA A 270 -11.19 12.27 11.29
N THR A 271 -10.23 12.95 10.70
CA THR A 271 -10.41 14.15 9.88
C THR A 271 -10.01 13.87 8.44
N ASN A 272 -10.77 14.39 7.48
CA ASN A 272 -10.35 14.49 6.08
C ASN A 272 -9.58 15.80 5.87
N VAL A 273 -8.39 15.71 5.31
CA VAL A 273 -7.52 16.87 5.03
C VAL A 273 -7.23 16.95 3.54
N ILE A 274 -7.54 18.11 2.96
CA ILE A 274 -7.28 18.33 1.53
C ILE A 274 -5.79 18.63 1.30
N ALA A 275 -5.17 17.86 0.41
CA ALA A 275 -3.79 18.04 -0.02
C ALA A 275 -3.74 19.11 -1.13
N THR A 276 -3.69 20.38 -0.74
CA THR A 276 -3.79 21.53 -1.66
C THR A 276 -2.78 21.46 -2.81
N GLY A 277 -3.26 21.62 -4.05
CA GLY A 277 -2.45 21.56 -5.27
C GLY A 277 -1.96 20.17 -5.63
N SER A 278 -2.63 19.12 -5.14
CA SER A 278 -2.28 17.73 -5.43
C SER A 278 -3.37 17.03 -6.24
N GLY A 279 -2.98 16.30 -7.27
CA GLY A 279 -3.83 15.29 -7.89
C GLY A 279 -3.91 14.00 -7.08
N HIS A 280 -4.59 13.01 -7.64
CA HIS A 280 -4.88 11.70 -7.02
C HIS A 280 -3.65 11.01 -6.41
N ASN A 281 -2.49 11.12 -7.05
CA ASN A 281 -1.25 10.54 -6.54
C ASN A 281 -0.58 11.46 -5.50
N VAL A 282 -1.28 11.76 -4.40
CA VAL A 282 -0.83 12.72 -3.38
C VAL A 282 0.59 12.47 -2.91
N MET A 283 1.01 11.20 -2.79
CA MET A 283 2.36 10.82 -2.39
C MET A 283 3.46 11.26 -3.37
N LEU A 284 3.11 11.50 -4.65
CA LEU A 284 4.05 11.99 -5.67
C LEU A 284 4.09 13.52 -5.73
N TYR A 285 2.94 14.18 -5.56
CA TYR A 285 2.82 15.65 -5.57
C TYR A 285 3.29 16.27 -4.25
N GLN A 286 2.88 15.68 -3.11
CA GLN A 286 3.08 16.21 -1.76
C GLN A 286 3.75 15.17 -0.85
N PRO A 287 4.97 14.64 -1.22
CA PRO A 287 5.60 13.55 -0.49
C PRO A 287 5.86 13.88 0.97
N LYS A 288 6.31 15.11 1.26
CA LYS A 288 6.56 15.55 2.64
C LYS A 288 5.28 15.58 3.47
N PHE A 289 4.19 16.09 2.91
CA PHE A 289 2.90 16.17 3.61
C PHE A 289 2.38 14.77 3.97
N VAL A 290 2.44 13.82 3.02
CA VAL A 290 2.03 12.43 3.26
C VAL A 290 2.94 11.76 4.29
N ALA A 291 4.26 11.96 4.19
CA ALA A 291 5.22 11.38 5.14
C ALA A 291 5.02 11.95 6.56
N ASP A 292 4.86 13.26 6.71
CA ASP A 292 4.60 13.91 8.00
C ASP A 292 3.27 13.42 8.62
N THR A 293 2.26 13.19 7.79
CA THR A 293 0.97 12.63 8.24
C THR A 293 1.14 11.20 8.76
N ILE A 294 1.84 10.34 8.02
CA ILE A 294 2.13 8.97 8.46
C ILE A 294 2.92 8.97 9.78
N ILE A 295 3.97 9.81 9.88
CA ILE A 295 4.78 9.95 11.10
C ILE A 295 3.91 10.46 12.26
N GLY A 296 2.99 11.37 12.01
CA GLY A 296 2.04 11.87 13.02
C GLY A 296 1.16 10.75 13.60
N VAL A 297 0.68 9.82 12.77
CA VAL A 297 -0.08 8.64 13.24
C VAL A 297 0.84 7.66 13.98
N VAL A 298 2.06 7.41 13.48
CA VAL A 298 3.08 6.61 14.19
C VAL A 298 3.33 7.14 15.60
N ASP A 299 3.46 8.46 15.74
CA ASP A 299 3.70 9.10 17.04
C ASP A 299 2.46 9.05 17.97
N GLN A 300 1.24 9.06 17.41
CA GLN A 300 0.03 8.84 18.20
C GLN A 300 -0.01 7.39 18.73
N VAL A 301 0.28 6.41 17.89
CA VAL A 301 0.36 5.00 18.29
C VAL A 301 1.41 4.78 19.39
N ARG A 302 2.61 5.38 19.25
CA ARG A 302 3.66 5.30 20.28
C ARG A 302 3.28 5.90 21.62
N ARG A 303 2.42 6.91 21.62
CA ARG A 303 1.93 7.53 22.86
C ARG A 303 0.82 6.75 23.55
N ALA A 304 0.11 5.91 22.80
CA ALA A 304 -1.01 5.10 23.30
C ALA A 304 -0.59 3.73 23.86
N GLY A 305 0.58 3.23 23.47
CA GLY A 305 1.16 1.97 23.95
C GLY A 305 2.27 2.16 24.92
#